data_1a53252ecc024fb349c1fd56f860b7ea
#
_entry.id   1a53252ecc024fb349c1fd56f860b7ea
#
_cell.length_a   1.000
_cell.length_b   1.000
_cell.length_c   1.000
_cell.angle_alpha   90.00
_cell.angle_beta   90.00
_cell.angle_gamma   90.00
#
_symmetry.space_group_name_H-M   'P 1'
#
loop_
_entity.id
_entity.type
_entity.pdbx_description
1 polymer ?
#
loop_
_entity_poly.entity_id
_entity_poly.type
_entity_poly.pdbx_seq_one_letter_code
_entity_poly.pdbx_strand_id
1 'polypeptide(L)'
;MIYASAGQVSGVVPYEVSGESATQVQVSYQGELSNSVGEPVAIVAPGVFTVSASGSGPGAIVNQDGTVNSTSNPAALGSIVLVYATGEGQTNPAGLDGHPDVAPLPQPITQPVTAMVGGVAAKVEYAGGVSGLVAGLLQVNVQIPQGISTGNAVPVVLTIGGNTSQANVTVAIR
;
A
#
# COMPACT_ATOMS: atom_id res chain seq x y z
N MET A 1 -12.00 -7.50 9.23
CA MET A 1 -12.87 -6.39 8.74
C MET A 1 -12.33 -5.09 9.27
N ILE A 2 -12.16 -4.06 8.42
CA ILE A 2 -11.63 -2.74 8.79
C ILE A 2 -12.78 -1.73 8.95
N TYR A 3 -13.76 -1.78 8.05
CA TYR A 3 -14.86 -0.82 7.98
C TYR A 3 -16.13 -1.49 7.48
N ALA A 4 -17.27 -1.09 8.01
CA ALA A 4 -18.59 -1.50 7.54
C ALA A 4 -19.59 -0.35 7.64
N SER A 5 -20.36 -0.17 6.58
CA SER A 5 -21.50 0.77 6.50
C SER A 5 -22.63 0.14 5.69
N ALA A 6 -23.74 0.84 5.54
CA ALA A 6 -24.87 0.34 4.76
C ALA A 6 -24.57 0.06 3.27
N GLY A 7 -23.54 0.71 2.71
CA GLY A 7 -23.19 0.58 1.29
C GLY A 7 -21.80 0.02 1.02
N GLN A 8 -20.99 -0.27 2.06
CA GLN A 8 -19.61 -0.68 1.86
C GLN A 8 -19.08 -1.50 3.04
N VAL A 9 -18.35 -2.56 2.71
CA VAL A 9 -17.54 -3.32 3.66
C VAL A 9 -16.09 -3.32 3.15
N SER A 10 -15.13 -3.08 4.04
CA SER A 10 -13.71 -3.15 3.74
C SER A 10 -13.03 -4.16 4.66
N GLY A 11 -12.20 -5.01 4.11
CA GLY A 11 -11.44 -6.02 4.84
C GLY A 11 -10.03 -6.16 4.27
N VAL A 12 -9.14 -6.78 5.03
CA VAL A 12 -7.85 -7.25 4.55
C VAL A 12 -8.06 -8.66 4.01
N VAL A 13 -7.49 -8.96 2.85
CA VAL A 13 -7.46 -10.31 2.28
C VAL A 13 -6.54 -11.17 3.16
N PRO A 14 -7.00 -12.33 3.66
CA PRO A 14 -6.19 -13.19 4.51
C PRO A 14 -4.96 -13.74 3.79
N TYR A 15 -3.84 -13.90 4.49
CA TYR A 15 -2.66 -14.56 3.94
C TYR A 15 -2.89 -16.03 3.58
N GLU A 16 -3.92 -16.65 4.18
CA GLU A 16 -4.32 -18.05 3.92
C GLU A 16 -4.72 -18.33 2.48
N VAL A 17 -5.14 -17.32 1.70
CA VAL A 17 -5.47 -17.50 0.27
C VAL A 17 -4.23 -17.72 -0.60
N SER A 18 -3.04 -17.57 -0.04
CA SER A 18 -1.79 -17.74 -0.77
C SER A 18 -1.63 -19.15 -1.34
N GLY A 19 -1.30 -19.22 -2.62
CA GLY A 19 -1.16 -20.49 -3.35
C GLY A 19 -2.43 -20.95 -4.07
N GLU A 20 -3.58 -20.37 -3.77
CA GLU A 20 -4.82 -20.60 -4.51
C GLU A 20 -4.81 -19.79 -5.82
N SER A 21 -5.52 -20.28 -6.83
CA SER A 21 -5.69 -19.55 -8.09
C SER A 21 -6.83 -18.54 -8.04
N ALA A 22 -7.80 -18.74 -7.16
CA ALA A 22 -8.94 -17.88 -6.94
C ALA A 22 -9.53 -18.10 -5.54
N THR A 23 -10.21 -17.09 -5.02
CA THR A 23 -10.95 -17.17 -3.76
C THR A 23 -12.39 -16.66 -3.96
N GLN A 24 -13.26 -16.97 -2.99
CA GLN A 24 -14.66 -16.55 -3.00
C GLN A 24 -14.87 -15.49 -1.92
N VAL A 25 -15.42 -14.35 -2.33
CA VAL A 25 -15.79 -13.26 -1.42
C VAL A 25 -17.29 -13.26 -1.22
N GLN A 26 -17.73 -13.31 0.04
CA GLN A 26 -19.12 -13.30 0.42
C GLN A 26 -19.31 -12.50 1.71
N VAL A 27 -20.38 -11.74 1.81
CA VAL A 27 -20.73 -10.98 3.01
C VAL A 27 -21.85 -11.69 3.75
N SER A 28 -21.69 -11.87 5.07
CA SER A 28 -22.76 -12.32 5.96
C SER A 28 -23.23 -11.14 6.80
N TYR A 29 -24.54 -10.88 6.80
CA TYR A 29 -25.15 -9.83 7.60
C TYR A 29 -26.44 -10.36 8.26
N GLN A 30 -26.52 -10.32 9.57
CA GLN A 30 -27.66 -10.80 10.38
C GLN A 30 -28.09 -12.25 10.05
N GLY A 31 -27.13 -13.10 9.69
CA GLY A 31 -27.38 -14.50 9.32
C GLY A 31 -27.72 -14.73 7.84
N GLU A 32 -27.97 -13.68 7.08
CA GLU A 32 -28.18 -13.75 5.62
C GLU A 32 -26.86 -13.64 4.87
N LEU A 33 -26.74 -14.41 3.77
CA LEU A 33 -25.57 -14.41 2.92
C LEU A 33 -25.83 -13.64 1.62
N SER A 34 -24.87 -12.81 1.22
CA SER A 34 -24.88 -12.22 -0.14
C SER A 34 -24.62 -13.29 -1.20
N ASN A 35 -24.73 -12.92 -2.48
CA ASN A 35 -24.09 -13.68 -3.54
C ASN A 35 -22.59 -13.80 -3.29
N SER A 36 -21.99 -14.88 -3.80
CA SER A 36 -20.55 -15.09 -3.80
C SER A 36 -19.93 -14.49 -5.06
N VAL A 37 -18.79 -13.84 -4.94
CA VAL A 37 -18.01 -13.28 -6.05
C VAL A 37 -16.64 -13.97 -6.06
N GLY A 38 -16.28 -14.58 -7.19
CA GLY A 38 -14.97 -15.22 -7.38
C GLY A 38 -13.93 -14.17 -7.80
N GLU A 39 -12.83 -14.11 -7.05
CA GLU A 39 -11.72 -13.20 -7.35
C GLU A 39 -10.43 -13.98 -7.58
N PRO A 40 -9.63 -13.66 -8.62
CA PRO A 40 -8.34 -14.29 -8.84
C PRO A 40 -7.36 -13.91 -7.73
N VAL A 41 -6.55 -14.87 -7.31
CA VAL A 41 -5.49 -14.65 -6.33
C VAL A 41 -4.16 -14.46 -7.06
N ALA A 42 -3.45 -13.36 -6.74
CA ALA A 42 -2.10 -13.10 -7.21
C ALA A 42 -1.11 -13.22 -6.06
N ILE A 43 0.15 -13.60 -6.37
CA ILE A 43 1.23 -13.69 -5.38
C ILE A 43 1.47 -12.32 -4.72
N VAL A 44 1.41 -11.26 -5.52
CA VAL A 44 1.49 -9.85 -5.10
C VAL A 44 0.55 -9.01 -5.96
N ALA A 45 -0.06 -8.00 -5.37
CA ALA A 45 -0.96 -7.07 -6.05
C ALA A 45 -0.84 -5.67 -5.43
N PRO A 46 0.32 -4.97 -5.66
CA PRO A 46 0.59 -3.72 -4.97
C PRO A 46 -0.45 -2.64 -5.29
N GLY A 47 -0.95 -2.00 -4.25
CA GLY A 47 -1.87 -0.87 -4.36
C GLY A 47 -1.49 0.23 -3.38
N VAL A 48 -1.27 1.45 -3.86
CA VAL A 48 -0.99 2.62 -3.00
C VAL A 48 -2.29 3.22 -2.53
N PHE A 49 -2.43 3.45 -1.23
CA PHE A 49 -3.60 4.15 -0.70
C PHE A 49 -3.59 5.62 -1.10
N THR A 50 -4.78 6.17 -1.33
CA THR A 50 -4.96 7.58 -1.69
C THR A 50 -5.81 8.30 -0.65
N VAL A 51 -5.58 9.59 -0.48
CA VAL A 51 -6.30 10.44 0.50
C VAL A 51 -7.80 10.41 0.25
N SER A 52 -8.22 10.35 -1.01
CA SER A 52 -9.64 10.30 -1.40
C SER A 52 -10.25 8.89 -1.37
N ALA A 53 -9.45 7.86 -1.05
CA ALA A 53 -9.84 6.44 -1.15
C ALA A 53 -10.36 6.02 -2.55
N SER A 54 -10.00 6.78 -3.60
CA SER A 54 -10.45 6.53 -5.01
C SER A 54 -9.46 5.67 -5.81
N GLY A 55 -8.26 5.40 -5.27
CA GLY A 55 -7.17 4.75 -6.00
C GLY A 55 -6.41 5.67 -6.96
N SER A 56 -6.71 6.97 -7.01
CA SER A 56 -6.01 7.94 -7.83
C SER A 56 -5.89 9.30 -7.14
N GLY A 57 -4.97 10.16 -7.60
CA GLY A 57 -4.70 11.48 -7.02
C GLY A 57 -3.68 11.43 -5.87
N PRO A 58 -3.75 12.35 -4.90
CA PRO A 58 -2.78 12.41 -3.81
C PRO A 58 -2.72 11.10 -3.03
N GLY A 59 -1.54 10.51 -2.94
CA GLY A 59 -1.27 9.31 -2.16
C GLY A 59 -1.44 9.55 -0.66
N ALA A 60 -1.78 8.50 0.10
CA ALA A 60 -1.67 8.50 1.56
C ALA A 60 -0.18 8.47 1.91
N ILE A 61 0.46 9.62 1.85
CA ILE A 61 1.91 9.81 1.98
C ILE A 61 2.20 10.76 3.13
N VAL A 62 3.20 10.41 3.92
CA VAL A 62 3.66 11.20 5.06
C VAL A 62 5.09 11.67 4.77
N ASN A 63 5.37 12.93 5.01
CA ASN A 63 6.69 13.52 4.89
C ASN A 63 7.64 13.02 6.01
N GLN A 64 8.92 13.22 5.83
CA GLN A 64 9.94 12.79 6.78
C GLN A 64 9.76 13.36 8.21
N ASP A 65 9.11 14.50 8.33
CA ASP A 65 8.80 15.15 9.61
C ASP A 65 7.51 14.63 10.28
N GLY A 66 6.86 13.61 9.71
CA GLY A 66 5.63 13.01 10.21
C GLY A 66 4.35 13.75 9.78
N THR A 67 4.45 14.80 9.00
CA THR A 67 3.29 15.54 8.50
C THR A 67 2.74 14.94 7.21
N VAL A 68 1.43 15.07 6.96
CA VAL A 68 0.80 14.58 5.73
C VAL A 68 1.28 15.41 4.53
N ASN A 69 1.72 14.71 3.47
CA ASN A 69 2.08 15.34 2.21
C ASN A 69 0.85 15.94 1.54
N SER A 70 0.99 17.16 1.08
CA SER A 70 -0.06 17.89 0.38
C SER A 70 0.53 19.03 -0.46
N THR A 71 -0.31 19.69 -1.26
CA THR A 71 0.11 20.86 -2.03
C THR A 71 0.54 22.04 -1.14
N SER A 72 0.00 22.15 0.06
CA SER A 72 0.41 23.15 1.06
C SER A 72 1.60 22.70 1.92
N ASN A 73 1.95 21.42 1.88
CA ASN A 73 3.03 20.83 2.64
C ASN A 73 3.81 19.80 1.80
N PRO A 74 4.49 20.25 0.73
CA PRO A 74 5.20 19.37 -0.19
C PRO A 74 6.51 18.83 0.42
N ALA A 75 6.90 17.61 0.03
CA ALA A 75 8.19 17.03 0.39
C ALA A 75 9.34 17.74 -0.33
N ALA A 76 10.51 17.80 0.29
CA ALA A 76 11.70 18.34 -0.34
C ALA A 76 12.41 17.26 -1.20
N LEU A 77 13.10 17.68 -2.27
CA LEU A 77 14.04 16.80 -2.98
C LEU A 77 15.06 16.20 -2.01
N GLY A 78 15.35 14.91 -2.14
CA GLY A 78 16.29 14.17 -1.28
C GLY A 78 15.72 13.76 0.07
N SER A 79 14.56 14.27 0.51
CA SER A 79 13.93 13.83 1.74
C SER A 79 13.27 12.45 1.58
N ILE A 80 12.93 11.81 2.68
CA ILE A 80 12.23 10.54 2.70
C ILE A 80 10.73 10.79 2.84
N VAL A 81 9.93 10.06 2.08
CA VAL A 81 8.48 10.01 2.27
C VAL A 81 8.05 8.58 2.60
N LEU A 82 7.03 8.45 3.44
CA LEU A 82 6.41 7.19 3.81
C LEU A 82 5.17 7.00 2.95
N VAL A 83 5.19 6.01 2.07
CA VAL A 83 4.08 5.66 1.18
C VAL A 83 3.34 4.49 1.80
N TYR A 84 2.04 4.65 2.08
CA TYR A 84 1.21 3.56 2.57
C TYR A 84 0.54 2.82 1.42
N ALA A 85 0.65 1.49 1.47
CA ALA A 85 0.23 0.59 0.40
C ALA A 85 -0.30 -0.74 0.97
N THR A 86 -0.64 -1.66 0.10
CA THR A 86 -1.05 -3.04 0.38
C THR A 86 -0.60 -3.96 -0.75
N GLY A 87 -0.84 -5.26 -0.60
CA GLY A 87 -0.63 -6.24 -1.68
C GLY A 87 0.80 -6.72 -1.82
N GLU A 88 1.58 -6.68 -0.74
CA GLU A 88 2.97 -7.15 -0.68
C GLU A 88 3.12 -8.68 -0.81
N GLY A 89 2.02 -9.43 -0.71
CA GLY A 89 2.06 -10.89 -0.66
C GLY A 89 2.55 -11.44 0.69
N GLN A 90 3.13 -12.63 0.67
CA GLN A 90 3.64 -13.26 1.89
C GLN A 90 4.83 -12.51 2.47
N THR A 91 4.94 -12.53 3.81
CA THR A 91 5.95 -11.79 4.56
C THR A 91 6.80 -12.70 5.45
N ASN A 92 7.96 -12.19 5.90
CA ASN A 92 8.80 -12.81 6.91
C ASN A 92 9.20 -11.76 7.98
N PRO A 93 8.86 -11.97 9.26
CA PRO A 93 7.98 -13.01 9.77
C PRO A 93 6.61 -13.03 9.08
N ALA A 94 5.93 -14.17 9.11
CA ALA A 94 4.58 -14.28 8.55
C ALA A 94 3.64 -13.32 9.26
N GLY A 95 2.90 -12.53 8.51
CA GLY A 95 1.81 -11.70 9.04
C GLY A 95 0.70 -12.58 9.62
N LEU A 96 0.00 -12.09 10.62
CA LEU A 96 -1.12 -12.79 11.26
C LEU A 96 -2.43 -12.11 10.87
N ASP A 97 -3.31 -12.87 10.23
CA ASP A 97 -4.61 -12.36 9.76
C ASP A 97 -5.42 -11.73 10.89
N GLY A 98 -5.83 -10.48 10.69
CA GLY A 98 -6.64 -9.73 11.63
C GLY A 98 -5.89 -9.21 12.88
N HIS A 99 -4.58 -9.41 12.97
CA HIS A 99 -3.76 -8.93 14.07
C HIS A 99 -2.92 -7.72 13.66
N PRO A 100 -2.57 -6.85 14.62
CA PRO A 100 -1.59 -5.80 14.35
C PRO A 100 -0.18 -6.39 14.26
N ASP A 101 0.66 -5.79 13.40
CA ASP A 101 2.06 -6.13 13.31
C ASP A 101 2.82 -5.72 14.58
N VAL A 102 3.73 -6.60 15.00
CA VAL A 102 4.64 -6.39 16.13
C VAL A 102 6.07 -6.70 15.71
N ALA A 103 7.04 -6.16 16.44
CA ALA A 103 8.46 -6.43 16.15
C ALA A 103 8.81 -7.92 16.40
N PRO A 104 9.63 -8.57 15.52
CA PRO A 104 10.20 -8.00 14.29
C PRO A 104 9.14 -7.79 13.21
N LEU A 105 9.15 -6.63 12.56
CA LEU A 105 8.12 -6.26 11.59
C LEU A 105 8.19 -7.14 10.33
N PRO A 106 7.02 -7.60 9.82
CA PRO A 106 6.94 -8.38 8.58
C PRO A 106 7.51 -7.61 7.40
N GLN A 107 8.23 -8.29 6.50
CA GLN A 107 8.73 -7.73 5.25
C GLN A 107 8.37 -8.66 4.09
N PRO A 108 8.10 -8.13 2.88
CA PRO A 108 7.81 -8.95 1.70
C PRO A 108 8.94 -9.94 1.42
N ILE A 109 8.59 -11.23 1.20
CA ILE A 109 9.58 -12.28 0.94
C ILE A 109 9.68 -12.65 -0.53
N THR A 110 8.69 -12.31 -1.33
CA THR A 110 8.59 -12.80 -2.71
C THR A 110 9.55 -12.08 -3.64
N GLN A 111 9.69 -10.77 -3.48
CA GLN A 111 10.52 -9.93 -4.35
C GLN A 111 10.85 -8.60 -3.65
N PRO A 112 11.97 -7.97 -4.03
CA PRO A 112 12.27 -6.64 -3.54
C PRO A 112 11.20 -5.63 -3.96
N VAL A 113 10.90 -4.68 -3.08
CA VAL A 113 10.05 -3.54 -3.38
C VAL A 113 10.91 -2.44 -4.01
N THR A 114 10.48 -1.93 -5.15
CA THR A 114 11.12 -0.79 -5.82
C THR A 114 10.12 0.33 -6.02
N ALA A 115 10.61 1.55 -6.19
CA ALA A 115 9.78 2.73 -6.36
C ALA A 115 10.29 3.62 -7.51
N MET A 116 9.37 4.28 -8.18
CA MET A 116 9.66 5.37 -9.10
C MET A 116 8.93 6.63 -8.64
N VAL A 117 9.59 7.77 -8.69
CA VAL A 117 9.02 9.08 -8.39
C VAL A 117 9.35 10.02 -9.55
N GLY A 118 8.33 10.62 -10.16
CA GLY A 118 8.51 11.46 -11.34
C GLY A 118 9.13 10.73 -12.53
N GLY A 119 8.93 9.42 -12.65
CA GLY A 119 9.53 8.59 -13.70
C GLY A 119 10.98 8.19 -13.45
N VAL A 120 11.58 8.58 -12.33
CA VAL A 120 12.96 8.26 -11.96
C VAL A 120 12.98 7.23 -10.85
N ALA A 121 13.89 6.25 -10.92
CA ALA A 121 14.06 5.25 -9.88
C ALA A 121 14.44 5.93 -8.54
N ALA A 122 13.69 5.59 -7.50
CA ALA A 122 13.86 6.13 -6.16
C ALA A 122 14.40 5.04 -5.22
N LYS A 123 15.28 5.43 -4.31
CA LYS A 123 15.81 4.50 -3.31
C LYS A 123 14.72 4.15 -2.30
N VAL A 124 14.48 2.86 -2.09
CA VAL A 124 13.65 2.34 -1.01
C VAL A 124 14.54 2.08 0.20
N GLU A 125 14.28 2.76 1.30
CA GLU A 125 15.01 2.62 2.56
C GLU A 125 14.40 1.56 3.48
N TYR A 126 13.08 1.34 3.35
CA TYR A 126 12.32 0.36 4.11
C TYR A 126 11.08 -0.07 3.30
N ALA A 127 10.73 -1.34 3.39
CA ALA A 127 9.44 -1.85 2.94
C ALA A 127 8.99 -2.97 3.89
N GLY A 128 7.83 -2.82 4.52
CA GLY A 128 7.32 -3.80 5.48
C GLY A 128 6.13 -3.30 6.27
N GLY A 129 5.70 -4.11 7.22
CA GLY A 129 4.59 -3.81 8.12
C GLY A 129 4.87 -2.60 9.03
N VAL A 130 3.83 -2.16 9.71
CA VAL A 130 3.87 -1.00 10.62
C VAL A 130 3.46 -1.44 12.00
N SER A 131 4.32 -1.22 13.00
CA SER A 131 4.02 -1.60 14.38
C SER A 131 2.68 -1.02 14.88
N GLY A 132 1.82 -1.90 15.35
CA GLY A 132 0.50 -1.54 15.86
C GLY A 132 -0.60 -1.35 14.81
N LEU A 133 -0.27 -1.44 13.51
CA LEU A 133 -1.26 -1.44 12.43
C LEU A 133 -1.53 -2.86 11.92
N VAL A 134 -2.69 -3.05 11.31
CA VAL A 134 -3.13 -4.38 10.85
C VAL A 134 -2.17 -4.97 9.83
N ALA A 135 -1.85 -6.26 9.96
CA ALA A 135 -1.09 -7.02 9.00
C ALA A 135 -1.74 -6.96 7.59
N GLY A 136 -0.92 -6.77 6.54
CA GLY A 136 -1.38 -6.48 5.18
C GLY A 136 -1.36 -4.99 4.82
N LEU A 137 -1.01 -4.11 5.78
CA LEU A 137 -0.67 -2.73 5.51
C LEU A 137 0.83 -2.59 5.34
N LEU A 138 1.25 -2.22 4.15
CA LEU A 138 2.64 -2.02 3.76
C LEU A 138 3.04 -0.55 3.88
N GLN A 139 4.13 -0.26 4.59
CA GLN A 139 4.83 1.02 4.54
C GLN A 139 6.07 0.91 3.66
N VAL A 140 6.23 1.84 2.74
CA VAL A 140 7.45 1.96 1.92
C VAL A 140 8.07 3.35 2.15
N ASN A 141 9.28 3.37 2.70
CA ASN A 141 10.05 4.61 2.87
C ASN A 141 10.86 4.85 1.60
N VAL A 142 10.53 5.91 0.90
CA VAL A 142 11.10 6.24 -0.41
C VAL A 142 11.86 7.56 -0.33
N GLN A 143 13.12 7.56 -0.73
CA GLN A 143 13.89 8.80 -0.86
C GLN A 143 13.52 9.47 -2.19
N ILE A 144 13.05 10.72 -2.11
CA ILE A 144 12.74 11.54 -3.29
C ILE A 144 14.04 11.76 -4.10
N PRO A 145 14.09 11.36 -5.39
CA PRO A 145 15.30 11.53 -6.19
C PRO A 145 15.66 13.00 -6.39
N GLN A 146 16.96 13.27 -6.46
CA GLN A 146 17.46 14.58 -6.90
C GLN A 146 17.27 14.76 -8.40
N GLY A 147 17.04 15.99 -8.84
CA GLY A 147 17.00 16.32 -10.28
C GLY A 147 15.70 15.97 -11.01
N ILE A 148 14.66 15.53 -10.30
CA ILE A 148 13.34 15.39 -10.88
C ILE A 148 12.58 16.72 -10.90
N SER A 149 11.58 16.85 -11.78
CA SER A 149 10.68 17.99 -11.76
C SER A 149 9.86 18.01 -10.49
N THR A 150 9.83 19.17 -9.83
CA THR A 150 8.97 19.42 -8.67
C THR A 150 7.56 19.80 -9.11
N GLY A 151 6.57 19.65 -8.22
CA GLY A 151 5.19 20.00 -8.53
C GLY A 151 4.20 19.40 -7.53
N ASN A 152 2.94 19.78 -7.69
CA ASN A 152 1.86 19.36 -6.77
C ASN A 152 1.34 17.94 -7.02
N ALA A 153 1.70 17.32 -8.15
CA ALA A 153 1.18 16.03 -8.59
C ALA A 153 2.26 15.19 -9.30
N VAL A 154 3.38 14.97 -8.64
CA VAL A 154 4.48 14.13 -9.18
C VAL A 154 4.09 12.67 -9.03
N PRO A 155 4.12 11.86 -10.13
CA PRO A 155 3.71 10.46 -10.06
C PRO A 155 4.58 9.62 -9.13
N VAL A 156 3.95 8.70 -8.39
CA VAL A 156 4.60 7.66 -7.57
C VAL A 156 4.10 6.30 -8.01
N VAL A 157 5.01 5.36 -8.27
CA VAL A 157 4.70 3.97 -8.61
C VAL A 157 5.56 3.06 -7.75
N LEU A 158 4.93 2.07 -7.12
CA LEU A 158 5.60 0.96 -6.45
C LEU A 158 5.58 -0.26 -7.35
N THR A 159 6.64 -1.07 -7.29
CA THR A 159 6.71 -2.35 -8.00
C THR A 159 7.17 -3.44 -7.04
N ILE A 160 6.44 -4.55 -7.01
CA ILE A 160 6.76 -5.75 -6.21
C ILE A 160 6.66 -6.95 -7.15
N GLY A 161 7.73 -7.74 -7.27
CA GLY A 161 7.72 -8.95 -8.10
C GLY A 161 7.34 -8.73 -9.56
N GLY A 162 7.66 -7.55 -10.12
CA GLY A 162 7.29 -7.17 -11.48
C GLY A 162 5.88 -6.62 -11.64
N ASN A 163 5.02 -6.70 -10.63
CA ASN A 163 3.69 -6.09 -10.62
C ASN A 163 3.78 -4.65 -10.12
N THR A 164 3.19 -3.71 -10.85
CA THR A 164 3.16 -2.29 -10.49
C THR A 164 1.88 -1.92 -9.78
N SER A 165 1.97 -0.96 -8.86
CA SER A 165 0.79 -0.31 -8.30
C SER A 165 0.01 0.44 -9.39
N GLN A 166 -1.22 0.81 -9.06
CA GLN A 166 -2.05 1.61 -9.97
C GLN A 166 -1.35 2.92 -10.38
N ALA A 167 -1.64 3.36 -11.60
CA ALA A 167 -1.20 4.65 -12.11
C ALA A 167 -1.95 5.81 -11.41
N ASN A 168 -1.47 7.05 -11.64
CA ASN A 168 -2.09 8.30 -11.20
C ASN A 168 -2.12 8.53 -9.68
N VAL A 169 -1.29 7.83 -8.90
CA VAL A 169 -1.00 8.23 -7.53
C VAL A 169 0.13 9.26 -7.54
N THR A 170 -0.01 10.30 -6.73
CA THR A 170 0.89 11.44 -6.77
C THR A 170 1.40 11.86 -5.39
N VAL A 171 2.53 12.53 -5.37
CA VAL A 171 3.15 13.20 -4.23
C VAL A 171 3.44 14.66 -4.59
N ALA A 172 3.24 15.59 -3.67
CA ALA A 172 3.66 16.97 -3.84
C ALA A 172 5.12 17.15 -3.45
N ILE A 173 5.93 17.79 -4.32
CA ILE A 173 7.39 17.95 -4.18
C ILE A 173 7.80 19.40 -4.46
N ARG A 174 8.71 19.94 -3.65
CA ARG A 174 9.33 21.28 -3.79
C ARG A 174 10.83 21.22 -3.90
#